data_d9ea8acb03a518fdc4d7bd4ee6d432af
#
_entry.id   d9ea8acb03a518fdc4d7bd4ee6d432af
#
_cell.length_a   1.000
_cell.length_b   1.000
_cell.length_c   1.000
_cell.angle_alpha   90.00
_cell.angle_beta   90.00
_cell.angle_gamma   90.00
#
_symmetry.space_group_name_H-M   'P 1'
#
loop_
_entity.id
_entity.type
_entity.pdbx_description
1 polymer ?
#
loop_
_entity_poly.entity_id
_entity_poly.type
_entity_poly.pdbx_seq_one_letter_code
_entity_poly.pdbx_strand_id
1 'polypeptide(L)'
;MAKNDIKVALIGNPNTGKTSLFNQLTGLTQKVGNYPGVTVDKKKGTCKLSTTQNAVITDLPGTYSINPTSIDESIVLKTLLKKDIKESPDVILVVADVENLKRNLLLFSQIKDLEIPTVLAINMVDQMSRKGISIDLTALKEELNTEVVLISARKNQGIKNVKDAIIKCHVAAKASPMCDANYKIDPEYFDKLKAINPNFSLYELWLMVTQKNFPAAISKKEKAQLLSFNKDVSRLKKYQHKETIYRYQEINKVLKKTYIVDKSKATDLRSKLDKVFTHKIFGYLIFFAVLLLIFQSIFDWSSLPMDLIDTTFAELSDFARNNLPMGILSDLIVEGIIPGIGGVIIFIPQIAILFLFIAVLEETGYMSRVVFLMDKIMRRYGMNGKSIIPLISGTACAIPAIMATRTISSWKERLITILVVPFTTCSARL
;
A
#
# COMPACT_ATOMS: atom_id res chain seq x y z
N MET A 1 -24.83 -3.32 -26.04
CA MET A 1 -24.37 -2.02 -25.53
C MET A 1 -25.17 -0.97 -26.28
N ALA A 2 -25.94 -0.14 -25.58
CA ALA A 2 -26.59 0.99 -26.21
C ALA A 2 -25.52 1.92 -26.81
N LYS A 3 -25.82 2.52 -27.94
CA LYS A 3 -24.87 3.29 -28.76
C LYS A 3 -24.29 4.56 -28.10
N ASN A 4 -24.56 4.79 -26.80
CA ASN A 4 -24.24 6.03 -26.06
C ASN A 4 -23.60 5.82 -24.64
N ASP A 5 -23.10 4.64 -24.32
CA ASP A 5 -22.51 4.42 -22.99
C ASP A 5 -21.04 4.94 -22.96
N ILE A 6 -20.73 5.83 -22.02
CA ILE A 6 -19.37 6.38 -21.84
C ILE A 6 -18.48 5.29 -21.17
N LYS A 7 -17.34 5.00 -21.77
CA LYS A 7 -16.37 4.05 -21.20
C LYS A 7 -15.42 4.78 -20.25
N VAL A 8 -15.47 4.41 -18.99
CA VAL A 8 -14.65 5.01 -17.94
C VAL A 8 -13.65 3.98 -17.41
N ALA A 9 -12.35 4.29 -17.47
CA ALA A 9 -11.33 3.53 -16.79
C ALA A 9 -11.09 4.12 -15.40
N LEU A 10 -11.27 3.30 -14.35
CA LEU A 10 -11.00 3.69 -12.97
C LEU A 10 -9.58 3.26 -12.59
N ILE A 11 -8.74 4.22 -12.25
CA ILE A 11 -7.31 4.02 -11.96
C ILE A 11 -6.95 4.71 -10.65
N GLY A 12 -5.94 4.20 -9.95
CA GLY A 12 -5.42 4.85 -8.75
C GLY A 12 -4.37 3.99 -8.06
N ASN A 13 -3.66 4.60 -7.14
CA ASN A 13 -2.68 3.89 -6.33
C ASN A 13 -3.36 2.83 -5.45
N PRO A 14 -2.65 1.79 -5.01
CA PRO A 14 -3.16 0.90 -3.98
C PRO A 14 -3.61 1.67 -2.73
N ASN A 15 -4.71 1.23 -2.10
CA ASN A 15 -5.28 1.78 -0.88
C ASN A 15 -5.87 3.21 -0.97
N THR A 16 -6.07 3.76 -2.16
CA THR A 16 -6.76 5.07 -2.35
C THR A 16 -8.28 5.01 -2.22
N GLY A 17 -8.85 3.82 -1.97
CA GLY A 17 -10.29 3.61 -1.90
C GLY A 17 -10.97 3.45 -3.26
N LYS A 18 -10.21 3.06 -4.30
CA LYS A 18 -10.67 2.83 -5.68
C LYS A 18 -11.84 1.86 -5.73
N THR A 19 -11.72 0.68 -5.10
CA THR A 19 -12.80 -0.33 -5.05
C THR A 19 -14.04 0.18 -4.32
N SER A 20 -13.88 0.98 -3.27
CA SER A 20 -15.01 1.61 -2.57
C SER A 20 -15.75 2.58 -3.49
N LEU A 21 -15.03 3.40 -4.25
CA LEU A 21 -15.63 4.31 -5.23
C LEU A 21 -16.32 3.54 -6.36
N PHE A 22 -15.69 2.47 -6.88
CA PHE A 22 -16.29 1.60 -7.88
C PHE A 22 -17.63 1.03 -7.42
N ASN A 23 -17.70 0.50 -6.20
CA ASN A 23 -18.92 -0.04 -5.62
C ASN A 23 -20.00 1.03 -5.43
N GLN A 24 -19.63 2.24 -5.01
CA GLN A 24 -20.58 3.36 -4.87
C GLN A 24 -21.14 3.82 -6.23
N LEU A 25 -20.33 3.86 -7.27
CA LEU A 25 -20.75 4.27 -8.61
C LEU A 25 -21.64 3.23 -9.29
N THR A 26 -21.33 1.94 -9.11
CA THR A 26 -22.01 0.82 -9.81
C THR A 26 -23.12 0.18 -9.02
N GLY A 27 -23.34 0.56 -7.74
CA GLY A 27 -24.34 -0.05 -6.87
C GLY A 27 -24.12 -1.55 -6.65
N LEU A 28 -22.86 -2.01 -6.64
CA LEU A 28 -22.43 -3.42 -6.54
C LEU A 28 -22.84 -4.29 -7.75
N THR A 29 -23.43 -3.72 -8.80
CA THR A 29 -23.69 -4.43 -10.06
C THR A 29 -22.42 -4.55 -10.87
N GLN A 30 -21.62 -5.58 -10.59
CA GLN A 30 -20.35 -5.82 -11.24
C GLN A 30 -20.32 -7.17 -11.96
N LYS A 31 -19.68 -7.20 -13.12
CA LYS A 31 -19.29 -8.44 -13.80
C LYS A 31 -17.80 -8.65 -13.53
N VAL A 32 -17.46 -9.81 -12.95
CA VAL A 32 -16.09 -10.24 -12.71
C VAL A 32 -15.64 -11.15 -13.83
N GLY A 33 -14.45 -10.94 -14.34
CA GLY A 33 -13.77 -11.79 -15.33
C GLY A 33 -12.27 -11.60 -15.16
N ASN A 34 -11.46 -12.38 -15.89
CA ASN A 34 -10.01 -12.23 -15.84
C ASN A 34 -9.49 -11.44 -17.05
N TYR A 35 -8.37 -10.74 -16.88
CA TYR A 35 -7.64 -10.19 -18.01
C TYR A 35 -7.00 -11.34 -18.83
N PRO A 36 -7.00 -11.28 -20.18
CA PRO A 36 -6.44 -12.33 -21.01
C PRO A 36 -4.99 -12.66 -20.66
N GLY A 37 -4.74 -13.93 -20.32
CA GLY A 37 -3.39 -14.45 -20.04
C GLY A 37 -2.82 -14.17 -18.64
N VAL A 38 -3.63 -13.67 -17.70
CA VAL A 38 -3.22 -13.42 -16.30
C VAL A 38 -4.36 -13.71 -15.33
N THR A 39 -4.01 -14.07 -14.11
CA THR A 39 -4.94 -14.38 -13.01
C THR A 39 -5.43 -13.13 -12.26
N VAL A 40 -5.53 -11.99 -12.97
CA VAL A 40 -5.97 -10.71 -12.38
C VAL A 40 -7.42 -10.46 -12.73
N ASP A 41 -8.25 -10.17 -11.74
CA ASP A 41 -9.67 -9.93 -11.91
C ASP A 41 -9.94 -8.64 -12.71
N LYS A 42 -10.76 -8.77 -13.74
CA LYS A 42 -11.31 -7.65 -14.51
C LYS A 42 -12.71 -7.36 -14.03
N LYS A 43 -12.90 -6.25 -13.33
CA LYS A 43 -14.22 -5.82 -12.84
C LYS A 43 -14.79 -4.75 -13.75
N LYS A 44 -15.99 -5.00 -14.27
CA LYS A 44 -16.77 -4.02 -15.02
C LYS A 44 -18.14 -3.83 -14.38
N GLY A 45 -18.59 -2.59 -14.28
CA GLY A 45 -19.91 -2.25 -13.77
C GLY A 45 -20.54 -1.15 -14.59
N THR A 46 -21.87 -1.09 -14.57
CA THR A 46 -22.64 -0.01 -15.20
C THR A 46 -23.03 1.02 -14.15
N CYS A 47 -22.97 2.29 -14.53
CA CYS A 47 -23.32 3.42 -13.68
C CYS A 47 -24.23 4.37 -14.45
N LYS A 48 -25.36 4.75 -13.86
CA LYS A 48 -26.21 5.81 -14.40
C LYS A 48 -25.61 7.16 -14.03
N LEU A 49 -25.12 7.91 -15.03
CA LEU A 49 -24.56 9.25 -14.83
C LEU A 49 -25.65 10.31 -14.77
N SER A 50 -26.58 10.28 -15.72
CA SER A 50 -27.74 11.17 -15.79
C SER A 50 -29.00 10.39 -16.20
N THR A 51 -30.12 11.11 -16.43
CA THR A 51 -31.35 10.49 -16.95
C THR A 51 -31.18 9.87 -18.33
N THR A 52 -30.26 10.41 -19.14
CA THR A 52 -30.06 10.06 -20.56
C THR A 52 -28.74 9.36 -20.83
N GLN A 53 -27.77 9.36 -19.89
CA GLN A 53 -26.41 8.86 -20.12
C GLN A 53 -26.02 7.83 -19.08
N ASN A 54 -25.47 6.73 -19.57
CA ASN A 54 -24.86 5.69 -18.73
C ASN A 54 -23.34 5.65 -18.97
N ALA A 55 -22.63 5.08 -18.01
CA ALA A 55 -21.20 4.76 -18.13
C ALA A 55 -20.96 3.28 -17.86
N VAL A 56 -19.98 2.72 -18.57
CA VAL A 56 -19.39 1.43 -18.27
C VAL A 56 -18.05 1.67 -17.60
N ILE A 57 -17.98 1.40 -16.30
CA ILE A 57 -16.78 1.61 -15.50
C ILE A 57 -15.98 0.31 -15.48
N THR A 58 -14.71 0.38 -15.87
CA THR A 58 -13.76 -0.72 -15.78
C THR A 58 -12.77 -0.41 -14.64
N ASP A 59 -12.74 -1.25 -13.61
CA ASP A 59 -11.76 -1.16 -12.53
C ASP A 59 -10.43 -1.76 -12.97
N LEU A 60 -9.38 -0.93 -13.00
CA LEU A 60 -8.02 -1.37 -13.33
C LEU A 60 -7.23 -1.70 -12.05
N PRO A 61 -6.23 -2.60 -12.11
CA PRO A 61 -5.36 -2.88 -10.98
C PRO A 61 -4.73 -1.62 -10.41
N GLY A 62 -4.48 -1.61 -9.09
CA GLY A 62 -3.80 -0.48 -8.44
C GLY A 62 -2.33 -0.40 -8.88
N THR A 63 -1.89 0.80 -9.27
CA THR A 63 -0.51 1.04 -9.68
C THR A 63 0.02 2.35 -9.11
N TYR A 64 1.32 2.43 -8.86
CA TYR A 64 1.98 3.67 -8.45
C TYR A 64 2.51 4.49 -9.61
N SER A 65 2.68 3.88 -10.77
CA SER A 65 3.21 4.51 -11.98
C SER A 65 2.75 3.74 -13.22
N ILE A 66 2.68 4.39 -14.37
CA ILE A 66 2.45 3.74 -15.66
C ILE A 66 3.69 2.94 -16.13
N ASN A 67 4.87 3.18 -15.54
CA ASN A 67 6.06 2.36 -15.79
C ASN A 67 5.97 1.08 -14.96
N PRO A 68 5.50 -0.06 -15.52
CA PRO A 68 5.19 -1.24 -14.76
C PRO A 68 6.46 -1.91 -14.22
N THR A 69 6.39 -2.30 -12.95
CA THR A 69 7.40 -3.13 -12.27
C THR A 69 6.86 -4.55 -12.02
N SER A 70 5.55 -4.75 -12.18
CA SER A 70 4.85 -6.02 -12.01
C SER A 70 3.97 -6.36 -13.22
N ILE A 71 3.53 -7.62 -13.29
CA ILE A 71 2.61 -8.10 -14.34
C ILE A 71 1.28 -7.36 -14.26
N ASP A 72 0.77 -7.14 -13.04
CA ASP A 72 -0.50 -6.45 -12.79
C ASP A 72 -0.47 -5.02 -13.30
N GLU A 73 0.63 -4.29 -13.07
CA GLU A 73 0.83 -2.94 -13.57
C GLU A 73 0.93 -2.89 -15.10
N SER A 74 1.47 -3.95 -15.73
CA SER A 74 1.54 -4.04 -17.20
C SER A 74 0.16 -4.10 -17.88
N ILE A 75 -0.87 -4.58 -17.16
CA ILE A 75 -2.26 -4.61 -17.64
C ILE A 75 -2.81 -3.20 -17.80
N VAL A 76 -2.51 -2.32 -16.84
CA VAL A 76 -2.93 -0.91 -16.89
C VAL A 76 -2.37 -0.26 -18.15
N LEU A 77 -1.06 -0.39 -18.39
CA LEU A 77 -0.41 0.15 -19.57
C LEU A 77 -1.01 -0.41 -20.87
N LYS A 78 -1.19 -1.73 -20.96
CA LYS A 78 -1.78 -2.38 -22.14
C LYS A 78 -3.20 -1.88 -22.42
N THR A 79 -3.99 -1.65 -21.38
CA THR A 79 -5.38 -1.17 -21.52
C THR A 79 -5.42 0.27 -22.01
N LEU A 80 -4.50 1.12 -21.53
CA LEU A 80 -4.44 2.54 -21.89
C LEU A 80 -3.84 2.77 -23.31
N LEU A 81 -2.84 1.98 -23.70
CA LEU A 81 -2.21 2.10 -25.03
C LEU A 81 -3.00 1.42 -26.17
N LYS A 82 -4.00 0.60 -25.84
CA LYS A 82 -4.88 0.01 -26.87
C LYS A 82 -5.74 1.11 -27.49
N LYS A 83 -5.42 1.49 -28.74
CA LYS A 83 -6.30 2.35 -29.56
C LYS A 83 -7.39 1.56 -30.33
N ASP A 84 -7.84 0.44 -29.79
CA ASP A 84 -8.99 -0.27 -30.33
C ASP A 84 -10.27 0.46 -29.89
N ILE A 85 -11.00 1.02 -30.86
CA ILE A 85 -12.21 1.85 -30.66
C ILE A 85 -13.24 1.16 -29.73
N LYS A 86 -13.24 -0.18 -29.69
CA LYS A 86 -14.16 -0.96 -28.85
C LYS A 86 -13.74 -1.06 -27.39
N GLU A 87 -12.45 -0.95 -27.06
CA GLU A 87 -11.94 -1.20 -25.71
C GLU A 87 -11.25 0.00 -25.05
N SER A 88 -10.86 1.05 -25.81
CA SER A 88 -10.26 2.27 -25.25
C SER A 88 -11.25 3.05 -24.38
N PRO A 89 -10.81 3.60 -23.25
CA PRO A 89 -11.64 4.44 -22.40
C PRO A 89 -11.86 5.82 -23.03
N ASP A 90 -13.08 6.36 -22.93
CA ASP A 90 -13.41 7.73 -23.34
C ASP A 90 -12.98 8.74 -22.26
N VAL A 91 -13.00 8.32 -20.98
CA VAL A 91 -12.61 9.12 -19.82
C VAL A 91 -11.82 8.26 -18.84
N ILE A 92 -10.77 8.81 -18.25
CA ILE A 92 -10.05 8.18 -17.14
C ILE A 92 -10.43 8.87 -15.82
N LEU A 93 -10.88 8.10 -14.85
CA LEU A 93 -11.13 8.56 -13.48
C LEU A 93 -9.98 8.12 -12.58
N VAL A 94 -9.14 9.07 -12.20
CA VAL A 94 -8.00 8.81 -11.30
C VAL A 94 -8.42 9.05 -9.87
N VAL A 95 -8.23 8.04 -9.01
CA VAL A 95 -8.53 8.13 -7.57
C VAL A 95 -7.24 8.38 -6.81
N ALA A 96 -7.19 9.50 -6.10
CA ALA A 96 -6.10 9.91 -5.23
C ALA A 96 -6.54 9.90 -3.77
N ASP A 97 -5.62 9.64 -2.86
CA ASP A 97 -5.80 9.78 -1.42
C ASP A 97 -5.34 11.18 -0.98
N VAL A 98 -6.15 11.85 -0.18
CA VAL A 98 -5.88 13.21 0.30
C VAL A 98 -4.60 13.31 1.14
N GLU A 99 -4.27 12.29 1.92
CA GLU A 99 -3.08 12.30 2.79
C GLU A 99 -1.79 12.12 1.98
N ASN A 100 -1.85 11.33 0.89
CA ASN A 100 -0.72 10.99 0.05
C ASN A 100 -0.80 11.65 -1.34
N LEU A 101 -1.44 12.81 -1.43
CA LEU A 101 -1.76 13.47 -2.70
C LEU A 101 -0.52 13.66 -3.58
N LYS A 102 0.62 14.08 -3.01
CA LYS A 102 1.89 14.23 -3.73
C LYS A 102 2.31 12.96 -4.49
N ARG A 103 2.20 11.80 -3.84
CA ARG A 103 2.56 10.50 -4.43
C ARG A 103 1.55 10.07 -5.51
N ASN A 104 0.28 10.35 -5.27
CA ASN A 104 -0.80 9.99 -6.18
C ASN A 104 -0.78 10.86 -7.45
N LEU A 105 -0.39 12.12 -7.34
CA LEU A 105 -0.26 13.03 -8.48
C LEU A 105 0.85 12.62 -9.45
N LEU A 106 1.81 11.77 -9.06
CA LEU A 106 2.77 11.21 -10.01
C LEU A 106 2.06 10.37 -11.07
N LEU A 107 1.25 9.40 -10.63
CA LEU A 107 0.44 8.57 -11.53
C LEU A 107 -0.52 9.43 -12.37
N PHE A 108 -1.20 10.38 -11.72
CA PHE A 108 -2.09 11.31 -12.39
C PHE A 108 -1.39 12.11 -13.51
N SER A 109 -0.19 12.65 -13.24
CA SER A 109 0.59 13.39 -14.25
C SER A 109 0.96 12.54 -15.46
N GLN A 110 1.31 11.28 -15.23
CA GLN A 110 1.63 10.33 -16.30
C GLN A 110 0.40 9.98 -17.14
N ILE A 111 -0.75 9.78 -16.49
CA ILE A 111 -2.02 9.50 -17.20
C ILE A 111 -2.45 10.70 -18.04
N LYS A 112 -2.32 11.90 -17.49
CA LYS A 112 -2.72 13.12 -18.19
C LYS A 112 -1.89 13.38 -19.45
N ASP A 113 -0.60 13.00 -19.44
CA ASP A 113 0.29 13.13 -20.61
C ASP A 113 0.00 12.11 -21.72
N LEU A 114 -0.91 11.14 -21.49
CA LEU A 114 -1.50 10.33 -22.57
C LEU A 114 -2.54 11.08 -23.40
N GLU A 115 -2.90 12.30 -22.99
CA GLU A 115 -3.88 13.17 -23.66
C GLU A 115 -5.27 12.54 -23.78
N ILE A 116 -5.63 11.67 -22.84
CA ILE A 116 -6.98 11.11 -22.67
C ILE A 116 -7.75 11.98 -21.67
N PRO A 117 -9.04 12.31 -21.90
CA PRO A 117 -9.87 13.06 -20.95
C PRO A 117 -9.80 12.44 -19.55
N THR A 118 -9.37 13.21 -18.56
CA THR A 118 -9.04 12.69 -17.22
C THR A 118 -9.73 13.52 -16.14
N VAL A 119 -10.34 12.85 -15.18
CA VAL A 119 -10.92 13.45 -13.96
C VAL A 119 -10.11 12.99 -12.75
N LEU A 120 -9.80 13.89 -11.82
CA LEU A 120 -9.14 13.58 -10.56
C LEU A 120 -10.16 13.54 -9.43
N ALA A 121 -10.38 12.39 -8.82
CA ALA A 121 -11.19 12.23 -7.61
C ALA A 121 -10.28 12.09 -6.38
N ILE A 122 -10.25 13.11 -5.53
CA ILE A 122 -9.48 13.09 -4.27
C ILE A 122 -10.38 12.51 -3.18
N ASN A 123 -10.07 11.31 -2.75
CA ASN A 123 -10.82 10.54 -1.76
C ASN A 123 -10.33 10.79 -0.33
N MET A 124 -11.12 10.30 0.63
CA MET A 124 -10.85 10.40 2.08
C MET A 124 -10.91 11.84 2.61
N VAL A 125 -11.76 12.70 2.03
CA VAL A 125 -11.91 14.08 2.51
C VAL A 125 -12.42 14.18 3.95
N ASP A 126 -13.06 13.13 4.46
CA ASP A 126 -13.42 13.00 5.87
C ASP A 126 -12.19 12.97 6.81
N GLN A 127 -10.99 12.72 6.29
CA GLN A 127 -9.74 12.80 7.04
C GLN A 127 -9.12 14.22 7.06
N MET A 128 -9.55 15.13 6.16
CA MET A 128 -8.95 16.46 6.03
C MET A 128 -8.96 17.24 7.35
N SER A 129 -10.11 17.34 8.00
CA SER A 129 -10.21 18.05 9.30
C SER A 129 -9.42 17.36 10.40
N ARG A 130 -9.38 16.03 10.39
CA ARG A 130 -8.60 15.24 11.37
C ARG A 130 -7.11 15.46 11.25
N LYS A 131 -6.60 15.61 10.03
CA LYS A 131 -5.19 15.77 9.71
C LYS A 131 -4.73 17.22 9.57
N GLY A 132 -5.67 18.18 9.68
CA GLY A 132 -5.39 19.59 9.44
C GLY A 132 -5.03 19.92 7.99
N ILE A 133 -5.59 19.16 7.04
CA ILE A 133 -5.37 19.34 5.61
C ILE A 133 -6.42 20.29 5.06
N SER A 134 -6.00 21.27 4.27
CA SER A 134 -6.87 22.14 3.48
C SER A 134 -6.41 22.16 2.02
N ILE A 135 -7.36 22.13 1.09
CA ILE A 135 -7.12 22.15 -0.35
C ILE A 135 -7.91 23.30 -0.96
N ASP A 136 -7.23 24.17 -1.69
CA ASP A 136 -7.87 25.12 -2.58
C ASP A 136 -8.25 24.37 -3.88
N LEU A 137 -9.53 23.99 -3.97
CA LEU A 137 -10.05 23.19 -5.08
C LEU A 137 -10.05 23.97 -6.39
N THR A 138 -10.31 25.30 -6.34
CA THR A 138 -10.36 26.15 -7.52
C THR A 138 -8.96 26.31 -8.13
N ALA A 139 -8.01 26.70 -7.31
CA ALA A 139 -6.61 26.82 -7.73
C ALA A 139 -6.05 25.45 -8.22
N LEU A 140 -6.44 24.35 -7.57
CA LEU A 140 -5.98 23.01 -7.96
C LEU A 140 -6.53 22.59 -9.33
N LYS A 141 -7.79 22.91 -9.66
CA LYS A 141 -8.38 22.69 -10.97
C LYS A 141 -7.66 23.48 -12.08
N GLU A 142 -7.37 24.73 -11.79
CA GLU A 142 -6.65 25.61 -12.73
C GLU A 142 -5.21 25.14 -12.98
N GLU A 143 -4.45 24.88 -11.92
CA GLU A 143 -3.05 24.42 -12.02
C GLU A 143 -2.93 23.04 -12.70
N LEU A 144 -3.89 22.15 -12.46
CA LEU A 144 -3.92 20.84 -13.12
C LEU A 144 -4.63 20.86 -14.47
N ASN A 145 -5.31 21.94 -14.83
CA ASN A 145 -6.14 22.06 -16.03
C ASN A 145 -7.05 20.83 -16.24
N THR A 146 -7.83 20.46 -15.21
CA THR A 146 -8.71 19.30 -15.22
C THR A 146 -9.82 19.42 -14.17
N GLU A 147 -10.89 18.65 -14.32
CA GLU A 147 -11.92 18.54 -13.31
C GLU A 147 -11.38 17.77 -12.09
N VAL A 148 -11.42 18.40 -10.92
CA VAL A 148 -11.04 17.81 -9.63
C VAL A 148 -12.25 17.76 -8.72
N VAL A 149 -12.49 16.60 -8.09
CA VAL A 149 -13.62 16.39 -7.20
C VAL A 149 -13.14 15.86 -5.86
N LEU A 150 -13.61 16.46 -4.77
CA LEU A 150 -13.38 15.98 -3.42
C LEU A 150 -14.48 14.97 -3.03
N ILE A 151 -14.08 13.78 -2.56
CA ILE A 151 -15.01 12.71 -2.22
C ILE A 151 -14.66 12.00 -0.92
N SER A 152 -15.67 11.39 -0.30
CA SER A 152 -15.48 10.32 0.67
C SER A 152 -16.33 9.12 0.22
N ALA A 153 -15.67 8.16 -0.44
CA ALA A 153 -16.34 6.95 -0.92
C ALA A 153 -16.95 6.15 0.25
N ARG A 154 -16.31 6.18 1.43
CA ARG A 154 -16.82 5.52 2.65
C ARG A 154 -18.11 6.16 3.15
N LYS A 155 -18.24 7.50 3.08
CA LYS A 155 -19.40 8.25 3.56
C LYS A 155 -20.42 8.59 2.45
N ASN A 156 -20.20 8.08 1.24
CA ASN A 156 -21.01 8.38 0.06
C ASN A 156 -21.13 9.89 -0.26
N GLN A 157 -20.08 10.66 0.05
CA GLN A 157 -20.04 12.10 -0.19
C GLN A 157 -19.34 12.41 -1.52
N GLY A 158 -19.89 13.38 -2.29
CA GLY A 158 -19.29 13.85 -3.54
C GLY A 158 -19.47 12.91 -4.75
N ILE A 159 -20.19 11.78 -4.62
CA ILE A 159 -20.37 10.82 -5.72
C ILE A 159 -21.14 11.43 -6.89
N LYS A 160 -22.13 12.28 -6.64
CA LYS A 160 -22.85 13.01 -7.69
C LYS A 160 -21.90 13.92 -8.48
N ASN A 161 -21.01 14.63 -7.78
CA ASN A 161 -20.04 15.52 -8.41
C ASN A 161 -19.05 14.75 -9.32
N VAL A 162 -18.70 13.49 -8.97
CA VAL A 162 -17.90 12.63 -9.85
C VAL A 162 -18.63 12.32 -11.15
N LYS A 163 -19.94 12.00 -11.08
CA LYS A 163 -20.75 11.73 -12.27
C LYS A 163 -20.83 12.95 -13.18
N ASP A 164 -21.06 14.12 -12.62
CA ASP A 164 -21.13 15.39 -13.35
C ASP A 164 -19.76 15.74 -13.98
N ALA A 165 -18.66 15.51 -13.26
CA ALA A 165 -17.30 15.73 -13.75
C ALA A 165 -16.96 14.80 -14.92
N ILE A 166 -17.38 13.53 -14.89
CA ILE A 166 -17.19 12.57 -15.99
C ILE A 166 -17.89 13.09 -17.25
N ILE A 167 -19.16 13.54 -17.13
CA ILE A 167 -19.91 14.08 -18.26
C ILE A 167 -19.23 15.31 -18.84
N LYS A 168 -18.86 16.28 -17.99
CA LYS A 168 -18.16 17.50 -18.40
C LYS A 168 -16.86 17.20 -19.13
N CYS A 169 -16.05 16.29 -18.59
CA CYS A 169 -14.77 15.92 -19.14
C CYS A 169 -14.92 15.21 -20.50
N HIS A 170 -15.93 14.36 -20.65
CA HIS A 170 -16.25 13.70 -21.91
C HIS A 170 -16.66 14.70 -23.00
N VAL A 171 -17.52 15.68 -22.67
CA VAL A 171 -17.99 16.71 -23.61
C VAL A 171 -16.85 17.66 -24.02
N ALA A 172 -15.96 18.02 -23.08
CA ALA A 172 -14.85 18.91 -23.34
C ALA A 172 -13.82 18.33 -24.33
N ALA A 173 -13.70 17.00 -24.41
CA ALA A 173 -12.89 16.20 -25.33
C ALA A 173 -11.40 16.63 -25.50
N LYS A 174 -10.98 17.77 -24.93
CA LYS A 174 -9.60 18.29 -24.98
C LYS A 174 -8.86 17.90 -23.72
N ALA A 175 -7.88 17.01 -23.87
CA ALA A 175 -6.91 16.75 -22.84
C ALA A 175 -5.59 17.47 -23.19
N SER A 176 -5.04 18.21 -22.25
CA SER A 176 -3.72 18.83 -22.37
C SER A 176 -2.74 18.10 -21.47
N PRO A 177 -1.48 17.90 -21.88
CA PRO A 177 -0.47 17.31 -21.02
C PRO A 177 -0.23 18.19 -19.79
N MET A 178 0.15 17.58 -18.69
CA MET A 178 0.50 18.29 -17.45
C MET A 178 1.96 18.68 -17.41
N CYS A 179 2.83 17.90 -18.03
CA CYS A 179 4.26 18.03 -17.83
C CYS A 179 5.05 17.81 -19.13
N ASP A 180 5.76 18.82 -19.58
CA ASP A 180 6.72 18.72 -20.70
C ASP A 180 8.08 18.19 -20.25
N ALA A 181 8.10 17.27 -19.28
CA ALA A 181 9.33 16.76 -18.68
C ALA A 181 10.29 16.19 -19.74
N ASN A 182 9.74 15.51 -20.74
CA ASN A 182 10.52 14.87 -21.79
C ASN A 182 11.32 15.87 -22.62
N TYR A 183 10.72 16.98 -23.03
CA TYR A 183 11.41 18.04 -23.77
C TYR A 183 12.52 18.72 -22.94
N LYS A 184 12.34 18.85 -21.62
CA LYS A 184 13.37 19.42 -20.74
C LYS A 184 14.59 18.51 -20.55
N ILE A 185 14.46 17.21 -20.83
CA ILE A 185 15.55 16.23 -20.67
C ILE A 185 16.51 16.25 -21.84
N ASP A 186 15.99 16.15 -23.06
CA ASP A 186 16.73 16.11 -24.34
C ASP A 186 15.80 16.45 -25.50
N PRO A 187 15.66 17.74 -25.85
CA PRO A 187 14.73 18.17 -26.91
C PRO A 187 14.94 17.44 -28.24
N GLU A 188 16.21 17.31 -28.66
CA GLU A 188 16.54 16.70 -29.97
C GLU A 188 16.13 15.21 -30.03
N TYR A 189 16.34 14.47 -28.95
CA TYR A 189 15.93 13.07 -28.87
C TYR A 189 14.41 12.93 -28.95
N PHE A 190 13.67 13.75 -28.21
CA PHE A 190 12.21 13.67 -28.15
C PHE A 190 11.53 14.24 -29.40
N ASP A 191 12.12 15.24 -30.10
CA ASP A 191 11.64 15.71 -31.40
C ASP A 191 11.76 14.61 -32.44
N LYS A 192 12.90 13.92 -32.52
CA LYS A 192 13.08 12.77 -33.41
C LYS A 192 12.10 11.64 -33.09
N LEU A 193 11.80 11.41 -31.82
CA LEU A 193 10.83 10.41 -31.40
C LEU A 193 9.40 10.80 -31.86
N LYS A 194 9.00 12.07 -31.66
CA LYS A 194 7.67 12.57 -32.06
C LYS A 194 7.46 12.54 -33.57
N ALA A 195 8.52 12.74 -34.33
CA ALA A 195 8.47 12.73 -35.82
C ALA A 195 8.13 11.33 -36.39
N ILE A 196 8.29 10.24 -35.63
CA ILE A 196 8.00 8.87 -36.11
C ILE A 196 6.50 8.70 -36.36
N ASN A 197 5.65 9.16 -35.45
CA ASN A 197 4.20 9.10 -35.65
C ASN A 197 3.50 10.26 -34.89
N PRO A 198 3.07 11.31 -35.59
CA PRO A 198 2.40 12.47 -35.01
C PRO A 198 1.04 12.17 -34.36
N ASN A 199 0.40 11.02 -34.70
CA ASN A 199 -0.92 10.66 -34.19
C ASN A 199 -0.91 10.14 -32.75
N PHE A 200 0.27 9.79 -32.21
CA PHE A 200 0.45 9.40 -30.83
C PHE A 200 0.97 10.57 -30.00
N SER A 201 0.59 10.67 -28.72
CA SER A 201 1.23 11.65 -27.84
C SER A 201 2.72 11.32 -27.66
N LEU A 202 3.53 12.33 -27.35
CA LEU A 202 4.96 12.10 -27.10
C LEU A 202 5.16 11.08 -25.97
N TYR A 203 4.33 11.15 -24.97
CA TYR A 203 4.42 10.25 -23.82
C TYR A 203 4.02 8.81 -24.18
N GLU A 204 3.03 8.60 -25.05
CA GLU A 204 2.72 7.27 -25.58
C GLU A 204 3.92 6.66 -26.31
N LEU A 205 4.57 7.42 -27.21
CA LEU A 205 5.75 6.97 -27.93
C LEU A 205 6.91 6.64 -26.97
N TRP A 206 7.11 7.47 -25.96
CA TRP A 206 8.12 7.24 -24.91
C TRP A 206 7.86 5.95 -24.15
N LEU A 207 6.61 5.68 -23.77
CA LEU A 207 6.22 4.43 -23.11
C LEU A 207 6.43 3.22 -24.05
N MET A 208 6.14 3.33 -25.34
CA MET A 208 6.39 2.25 -26.30
C MET A 208 7.88 1.90 -26.39
N VAL A 209 8.75 2.90 -26.40
CA VAL A 209 10.21 2.69 -26.42
C VAL A 209 10.69 2.05 -25.13
N THR A 210 10.27 2.58 -23.99
CA THR A 210 10.78 2.13 -22.66
C THR A 210 10.23 0.78 -22.26
N GLN A 211 8.96 0.51 -22.54
CA GLN A 211 8.26 -0.71 -22.13
C GLN A 211 8.19 -1.79 -23.20
N LYS A 212 8.67 -1.50 -24.42
CA LYS A 212 8.61 -2.41 -25.59
C LYS A 212 7.20 -2.95 -25.87
N ASN A 213 6.19 -2.17 -25.53
CA ASN A 213 4.79 -2.53 -25.71
C ASN A 213 4.20 -1.70 -26.84
N PHE A 214 3.82 -2.36 -27.94
CA PHE A 214 3.37 -1.72 -29.16
C PHE A 214 1.91 -2.09 -29.44
N PRO A 215 0.99 -1.11 -29.55
CA PRO A 215 -0.38 -1.36 -29.97
C PRO A 215 -0.44 -1.87 -31.42
N ALA A 216 -1.53 -2.56 -31.78
CA ALA A 216 -1.74 -3.09 -33.12
C ALA A 216 -1.77 -2.02 -34.23
N ALA A 217 -2.06 -0.77 -33.86
CA ALA A 217 -2.08 0.37 -34.77
C ALA A 217 -0.68 0.81 -35.27
N ILE A 218 0.41 0.30 -34.72
CA ILE A 218 1.78 0.63 -35.12
C ILE A 218 2.23 -0.30 -36.25
N SER A 219 2.67 0.29 -37.36
CA SER A 219 3.21 -0.45 -38.51
C SER A 219 4.55 -1.14 -38.16
N LYS A 220 4.90 -2.18 -38.94
CA LYS A 220 6.19 -2.88 -38.76
C LYS A 220 7.39 -1.93 -38.93
N LYS A 221 7.31 -0.93 -39.84
CA LYS A 221 8.37 0.06 -40.08
C LYS A 221 8.55 0.99 -38.88
N GLU A 222 7.47 1.56 -38.37
CA GLU A 222 7.48 2.41 -37.15
C GLU A 222 7.98 1.66 -35.94
N LYS A 223 7.57 0.40 -35.77
CA LYS A 223 8.07 -0.45 -34.69
C LYS A 223 9.58 -0.63 -34.76
N ALA A 224 10.15 -0.86 -35.95
CA ALA A 224 11.58 -0.99 -36.11
C ALA A 224 12.32 0.34 -35.78
N GLN A 225 11.74 1.49 -36.18
CA GLN A 225 12.27 2.80 -35.82
C GLN A 225 12.21 3.06 -34.32
N LEU A 226 11.08 2.79 -33.63
CA LEU A 226 10.96 2.93 -32.19
C LEU A 226 11.95 2.05 -31.44
N LEU A 227 12.17 0.81 -31.90
CA LEU A 227 13.16 -0.09 -31.31
C LEU A 227 14.59 0.40 -31.47
N SER A 228 14.91 1.21 -32.50
CA SER A 228 16.24 1.82 -32.64
C SER A 228 16.57 2.81 -31.50
N PHE A 229 15.57 3.44 -30.92
CA PHE A 229 15.70 4.33 -29.76
C PHE A 229 15.95 3.57 -28.45
N ASN A 230 15.70 2.25 -28.41
CA ASN A 230 15.90 1.41 -27.21
C ASN A 230 17.30 0.77 -27.14
N LYS A 231 18.25 1.11 -28.02
CA LYS A 231 19.59 0.50 -28.05
C LYS A 231 20.41 0.79 -26.79
N ASP A 232 20.32 1.98 -26.23
CA ASP A 232 21.03 2.38 -25.03
C ASP A 232 20.13 2.33 -23.79
N VAL A 233 20.10 1.18 -23.13
CA VAL A 233 19.29 0.94 -21.93
C VAL A 233 19.73 1.83 -20.74
N SER A 234 21.02 2.18 -20.66
CA SER A 234 21.55 3.05 -19.59
C SER A 234 21.02 4.48 -19.76
N ARG A 235 21.04 5.00 -20.99
CA ARG A 235 20.45 6.31 -21.31
C ARG A 235 18.96 6.37 -21.02
N LEU A 236 18.21 5.33 -21.37
CA LEU A 236 16.78 5.27 -21.09
C LEU A 236 16.48 5.30 -19.58
N LYS A 237 17.18 4.52 -18.79
CA LYS A 237 17.03 4.54 -17.31
C LYS A 237 17.35 5.92 -16.74
N LYS A 238 18.40 6.58 -17.24
CA LYS A 238 18.75 7.95 -16.84
C LYS A 238 17.63 8.94 -17.19
N TYR A 239 17.01 8.80 -18.36
CA TYR A 239 15.90 9.66 -18.78
C TYR A 239 14.64 9.41 -17.95
N GLN A 240 14.26 8.16 -17.67
CA GLN A 240 13.14 7.83 -16.78
C GLN A 240 13.35 8.39 -15.35
N HIS A 241 14.58 8.34 -14.85
CA HIS A 241 14.91 8.93 -13.55
C HIS A 241 14.76 10.47 -13.56
N LYS A 242 15.30 11.14 -14.59
CA LYS A 242 15.14 12.59 -14.76
C LYS A 242 13.68 12.99 -14.93
N GLU A 243 12.90 12.24 -15.73
CA GLU A 243 11.46 12.46 -15.91
C GLU A 243 10.74 12.46 -14.56
N THR A 244 10.99 11.45 -13.73
CA THR A 244 10.39 11.36 -12.40
C THR A 244 10.76 12.55 -11.52
N ILE A 245 12.01 13.03 -11.56
CA ILE A 245 12.44 14.21 -10.81
C ILE A 245 11.69 15.46 -11.29
N TYR A 246 11.61 15.69 -12.61
CA TYR A 246 10.89 16.85 -13.15
C TYR A 246 9.40 16.81 -12.82
N ARG A 247 8.74 15.65 -12.91
CA ARG A 247 7.34 15.49 -12.50
C ARG A 247 7.13 15.86 -11.04
N TYR A 248 7.99 15.40 -10.13
CA TYR A 248 7.90 15.78 -8.72
C TYR A 248 8.18 17.26 -8.48
N GLN A 249 9.03 17.90 -9.28
CA GLN A 249 9.24 19.35 -9.20
C GLN A 249 7.96 20.11 -9.56
N GLU A 250 7.29 19.75 -10.66
CA GLU A 250 6.03 20.38 -11.08
C GLU A 250 4.90 20.08 -10.05
N ILE A 251 4.77 18.84 -9.60
CA ILE A 251 3.80 18.48 -8.55
C ILE A 251 4.03 19.30 -7.27
N ASN A 252 5.29 19.49 -6.85
CA ASN A 252 5.60 20.32 -5.68
C ASN A 252 5.21 21.78 -5.87
N LYS A 253 5.37 22.35 -7.06
CA LYS A 253 4.94 23.73 -7.37
C LYS A 253 3.42 23.88 -7.24
N VAL A 254 2.67 22.94 -7.80
CA VAL A 254 1.21 22.90 -7.70
C VAL A 254 0.77 22.76 -6.24
N LEU A 255 1.29 21.78 -5.54
CA LEU A 255 0.90 21.52 -4.14
C LEU A 255 1.29 22.64 -3.18
N LYS A 256 2.40 23.35 -3.42
CA LYS A 256 2.80 24.49 -2.60
C LYS A 256 1.76 25.61 -2.63
N LYS A 257 1.04 25.77 -3.73
CA LYS A 257 -0.02 26.80 -3.90
C LYS A 257 -1.38 26.32 -3.40
N THR A 258 -1.67 25.03 -3.54
CA THR A 258 -3.04 24.51 -3.45
C THR A 258 -3.30 23.60 -2.25
N TYR A 259 -2.25 23.11 -1.56
CA TYR A 259 -2.35 22.09 -0.53
C TYR A 259 -1.60 22.53 0.73
N ILE A 260 -2.31 22.72 1.82
CA ILE A 260 -1.74 23.19 3.10
C ILE A 260 -2.02 22.13 4.16
N VAL A 261 -0.98 21.79 4.94
CA VAL A 261 -1.11 20.92 6.12
C VAL A 261 -0.78 21.72 7.36
N ASP A 262 -1.80 22.11 8.08
CA ASP A 262 -1.67 22.79 9.38
C ASP A 262 -1.84 21.79 10.51
N LYS A 263 -0.72 21.27 11.02
CA LYS A 263 -0.70 20.30 12.11
C LYS A 263 -1.26 20.86 13.44
N SER A 264 -1.39 22.18 13.57
CA SER A 264 -1.97 22.81 14.77
C SER A 264 -3.48 22.64 14.80
N LYS A 265 -4.12 22.59 13.63
CA LYS A 265 -5.57 22.38 13.45
C LYS A 265 -5.98 20.90 13.41
N ALA A 266 -5.00 19.98 13.45
CA ALA A 266 -5.30 18.55 13.48
C ALA A 266 -6.03 18.17 14.79
N THR A 267 -7.26 17.67 14.66
CA THR A 267 -8.09 17.25 15.80
C THR A 267 -7.87 15.79 16.21
N ASP A 268 -7.03 15.07 15.48
CA ASP A 268 -6.82 13.63 15.68
C ASP A 268 -5.96 13.37 16.91
N LEU A 269 -6.55 12.64 17.88
CA LEU A 269 -5.86 12.16 19.07
C LEU A 269 -4.62 11.31 18.70
N ARG A 270 -4.71 10.55 17.60
CA ARG A 270 -3.59 9.78 17.06
C ARG A 270 -2.41 10.67 16.68
N SER A 271 -2.66 11.81 16.02
CA SER A 271 -1.59 12.74 15.65
C SER A 271 -0.91 13.37 16.86
N LYS A 272 -1.65 13.62 17.95
CA LYS A 272 -1.08 14.10 19.22
C LYS A 272 -0.25 13.01 19.89
N LEU A 273 -0.76 11.78 19.96
CA LEU A 273 -0.04 10.62 20.48
C LEU A 273 1.19 10.30 19.63
N ASP A 274 1.10 10.37 18.30
CA ASP A 274 2.23 10.18 17.40
C ASP A 274 3.37 11.15 17.67
N LYS A 275 3.05 12.40 17.96
CA LYS A 275 4.06 13.42 18.31
C LYS A 275 4.82 13.06 19.58
N VAL A 276 4.14 12.45 20.56
CA VAL A 276 4.75 12.00 21.83
C VAL A 276 5.55 10.72 21.60
N PHE A 277 4.97 9.73 20.92
CA PHE A 277 5.61 8.43 20.68
C PHE A 277 6.81 8.49 19.72
N THR A 278 6.84 9.45 18.80
CA THR A 278 7.98 9.64 17.87
C THR A 278 8.96 10.72 18.32
N HIS A 279 8.79 11.27 19.52
CA HIS A 279 9.70 12.27 20.06
C HIS A 279 11.09 11.69 20.31
N LYS A 280 12.15 12.47 20.04
CA LYS A 280 13.56 12.01 20.11
C LYS A 280 14.00 11.48 21.48
N ILE A 281 13.39 11.93 22.56
CA ILE A 281 13.73 11.49 23.93
C ILE A 281 12.54 10.71 24.53
N PHE A 282 11.34 11.33 24.58
CA PHE A 282 10.16 10.68 25.15
C PHE A 282 9.76 9.40 24.43
N GLY A 283 9.99 9.30 23.12
CA GLY A 283 9.72 8.06 22.37
C GLY A 283 10.53 6.87 22.89
N TYR A 284 11.82 7.07 23.18
CA TYR A 284 12.65 5.99 23.77
C TYR A 284 12.24 5.67 25.20
N LEU A 285 11.90 6.69 25.99
CA LEU A 285 11.48 6.48 27.38
C LEU A 285 10.18 5.66 27.45
N ILE A 286 9.20 6.02 26.61
CA ILE A 286 7.94 5.26 26.49
C ILE A 286 8.20 3.85 25.99
N PHE A 287 9.11 3.69 25.02
CA PHE A 287 9.50 2.38 24.49
C PHE A 287 10.06 1.48 25.60
N PHE A 288 10.99 1.97 26.43
CA PHE A 288 11.52 1.24 27.57
C PHE A 288 10.46 0.96 28.63
N ALA A 289 9.57 1.91 28.91
CA ALA A 289 8.48 1.70 29.85
C ALA A 289 7.50 0.60 29.38
N VAL A 290 7.13 0.60 28.10
CA VAL A 290 6.30 -0.45 27.51
C VAL A 290 7.01 -1.79 27.55
N LEU A 291 8.31 -1.84 27.25
CA LEU A 291 9.11 -3.05 27.29
C LEU A 291 9.18 -3.62 28.73
N LEU A 292 9.44 -2.77 29.73
CA LEU A 292 9.42 -3.15 31.14
C LEU A 292 8.04 -3.69 31.57
N LEU A 293 6.96 -3.04 31.15
CA LEU A 293 5.60 -3.49 31.44
C LEU A 293 5.33 -4.87 30.85
N ILE A 294 5.78 -5.14 29.62
CA ILE A 294 5.66 -6.46 29.00
C ILE A 294 6.43 -7.50 29.79
N PHE A 295 7.69 -7.22 30.16
CA PHE A 295 8.49 -8.14 30.95
C PHE A 295 7.85 -8.42 32.30
N GLN A 296 7.42 -7.39 33.04
CA GLN A 296 6.74 -7.54 34.33
C GLN A 296 5.48 -8.40 34.20
N SER A 297 4.69 -8.18 33.13
CA SER A 297 3.46 -8.95 32.90
C SER A 297 3.73 -10.42 32.59
N ILE A 298 4.78 -10.70 31.82
CA ILE A 298 5.16 -12.06 31.45
C ILE A 298 5.68 -12.85 32.68
N PHE A 299 6.38 -12.20 33.60
CA PHE A 299 6.95 -12.87 34.75
C PHE A 299 5.97 -12.93 35.94
N ASP A 300 5.39 -11.80 36.35
CA ASP A 300 4.56 -11.76 37.58
C ASP A 300 3.10 -12.17 37.34
N TRP A 301 2.48 -11.67 36.22
CA TRP A 301 1.05 -11.96 36.00
C TRP A 301 0.81 -13.38 35.49
N SER A 302 1.80 -13.99 34.87
CA SER A 302 1.69 -15.40 34.44
C SER A 302 1.89 -16.38 35.55
N SER A 303 2.58 -16.02 36.66
CA SER A 303 2.83 -16.92 37.77
C SER A 303 1.53 -17.46 38.41
N LEU A 304 0.53 -16.59 38.58
CA LEU A 304 -0.75 -16.95 39.17
C LEU A 304 -1.48 -18.09 38.44
N PRO A 305 -1.73 -18.04 37.15
CA PRO A 305 -2.31 -19.16 36.40
C PRO A 305 -1.34 -20.34 36.24
N MET A 306 -0.01 -20.13 36.26
CA MET A 306 0.97 -21.20 36.21
C MET A 306 0.96 -22.01 37.47
N ASP A 307 0.93 -21.36 38.65
CA ASP A 307 0.86 -22.03 39.97
C ASP A 307 -0.44 -22.85 40.13
N LEU A 308 -1.55 -22.32 39.60
CA LEU A 308 -2.83 -23.03 39.60
C LEU A 308 -2.78 -24.29 38.73
N ILE A 309 -2.10 -24.23 37.57
CA ILE A 309 -1.89 -25.42 36.73
C ILE A 309 -0.99 -26.42 37.42
N ASP A 310 0.12 -25.98 38.02
CA ASP A 310 1.08 -26.84 38.68
C ASP A 310 0.42 -27.59 39.85
N THR A 311 -0.30 -26.88 40.73
CA THR A 311 -1.05 -27.48 41.83
C THR A 311 -2.11 -28.48 41.33
N THR A 312 -2.83 -28.16 40.24
CA THR A 312 -3.85 -29.07 39.68
C THR A 312 -3.20 -30.37 39.16
N PHE A 313 -2.07 -30.29 38.50
CA PHE A 313 -1.35 -31.47 38.03
C PHE A 313 -0.70 -32.27 39.15
N ALA A 314 -0.23 -31.60 40.21
CA ALA A 314 0.26 -32.28 41.43
C ALA A 314 -0.86 -33.06 42.10
N GLU A 315 -2.03 -32.43 42.33
CA GLU A 315 -3.21 -33.10 42.89
C GLU A 315 -3.69 -34.30 42.05
N LEU A 316 -3.66 -34.13 40.69
CA LEU A 316 -4.01 -35.22 39.79
C LEU A 316 -3.02 -36.39 39.87
N SER A 317 -1.74 -36.10 40.03
CA SER A 317 -0.70 -37.11 40.25
C SER A 317 -0.89 -37.86 41.53
N ASP A 318 -1.19 -37.15 42.65
CA ASP A 318 -1.48 -37.75 43.95
C ASP A 318 -2.77 -38.59 43.96
N PHE A 319 -3.81 -38.10 43.29
CA PHE A 319 -5.05 -38.85 43.10
C PHE A 319 -4.81 -40.16 42.34
N ALA A 320 -4.03 -40.10 41.24
CA ALA A 320 -3.67 -41.28 40.44
C ALA A 320 -2.84 -42.28 41.28
N ARG A 321 -1.88 -41.80 42.09
CA ARG A 321 -1.06 -42.64 42.97
C ARG A 321 -1.89 -43.40 43.99
N ASN A 322 -2.94 -42.76 44.57
CA ASN A 322 -3.78 -43.34 45.57
C ASN A 322 -4.82 -44.36 45.04
N ASN A 323 -5.19 -44.27 43.75
CA ASN A 323 -6.24 -45.10 43.16
C ASN A 323 -5.73 -46.19 42.22
N LEU A 324 -4.46 -46.14 41.78
CA LEU A 324 -3.91 -47.15 40.87
C LEU A 324 -3.16 -48.23 41.63
N PRO A 325 -3.24 -49.51 41.19
CA PRO A 325 -2.47 -50.60 41.82
C PRO A 325 -0.97 -50.41 41.60
N MET A 326 -0.16 -50.73 42.59
CA MET A 326 1.30 -50.62 42.50
C MET A 326 1.85 -51.44 41.33
N GLY A 327 2.61 -50.78 40.43
CA GLY A 327 3.23 -51.43 39.28
C GLY A 327 3.87 -50.47 38.33
N ILE A 328 4.70 -51.00 37.39
CA ILE A 328 5.47 -50.20 36.41
C ILE A 328 4.58 -49.25 35.55
N LEU A 329 3.37 -49.66 35.24
CA LEU A 329 2.42 -48.84 34.50
C LEU A 329 1.89 -47.67 35.33
N SER A 330 1.67 -47.88 36.63
CA SER A 330 1.24 -46.80 37.54
C SER A 330 2.34 -45.75 37.68
N ASP A 331 3.59 -46.19 37.90
CA ASP A 331 4.75 -45.29 38.01
C ASP A 331 4.97 -44.50 36.76
N LEU A 332 4.81 -45.12 35.57
CA LEU A 332 4.89 -44.43 34.27
C LEU A 332 3.84 -43.31 34.13
N ILE A 333 2.61 -43.57 34.60
CA ILE A 333 1.52 -42.57 34.51
C ILE A 333 1.78 -41.45 35.53
N VAL A 334 2.06 -41.77 36.79
CA VAL A 334 2.15 -40.81 37.88
C VAL A 334 3.43 -39.98 37.82
N GLU A 335 4.56 -40.59 37.50
CA GLU A 335 5.88 -39.89 37.49
C GLU A 335 6.36 -39.49 36.10
N GLY A 336 5.76 -40.05 35.05
CA GLY A 336 6.13 -39.76 33.68
C GLY A 336 5.11 -38.92 32.92
N ILE A 337 3.91 -39.48 32.68
CA ILE A 337 2.94 -38.88 31.77
C ILE A 337 2.31 -37.63 32.37
N ILE A 338 1.80 -37.68 33.60
CA ILE A 338 1.09 -36.56 34.25
C ILE A 338 2.04 -35.36 34.42
N PRO A 339 3.23 -35.50 35.04
CA PRO A 339 4.16 -34.40 35.17
C PRO A 339 4.72 -33.93 33.81
N GLY A 340 4.90 -34.83 32.85
CA GLY A 340 5.37 -34.48 31.50
C GLY A 340 4.39 -33.61 30.75
N ILE A 341 3.10 -33.91 30.83
CA ILE A 341 2.04 -33.08 30.23
C ILE A 341 1.91 -31.76 31.02
N GLY A 342 1.92 -31.81 32.32
CA GLY A 342 1.90 -30.62 33.21
C GLY A 342 3.01 -29.64 32.88
N GLY A 343 4.24 -30.13 32.74
CA GLY A 343 5.41 -29.33 32.41
C GLY A 343 5.34 -28.64 31.04
N VAL A 344 4.53 -29.14 30.11
CA VAL A 344 4.26 -28.44 28.80
C VAL A 344 3.14 -27.42 29.00
N ILE A 345 2.05 -27.78 29.65
CA ILE A 345 0.85 -26.94 29.80
C ILE A 345 1.13 -25.70 30.64
N ILE A 346 2.02 -25.79 31.62
CA ILE A 346 2.39 -24.69 32.53
C ILE A 346 2.90 -23.45 31.77
N PHE A 347 3.48 -23.61 30.58
CA PHE A 347 3.96 -22.49 29.77
C PHE A 347 2.87 -21.81 28.93
N ILE A 348 1.67 -22.40 28.82
CA ILE A 348 0.58 -21.83 27.97
C ILE A 348 0.17 -20.42 28.43
N PRO A 349 -0.07 -20.13 29.71
CA PRO A 349 -0.42 -18.78 30.17
C PRO A 349 0.62 -17.74 29.84
N GLN A 350 1.89 -18.03 30.02
CA GLN A 350 2.99 -17.13 29.70
C GLN A 350 3.04 -16.79 28.22
N ILE A 351 2.90 -17.80 27.37
CA ILE A 351 2.87 -17.62 25.91
C ILE A 351 1.63 -16.83 25.48
N ALA A 352 0.47 -17.10 26.07
CA ALA A 352 -0.79 -16.40 25.78
C ALA A 352 -0.70 -14.90 26.11
N ILE A 353 -0.14 -14.54 27.26
CA ILE A 353 0.09 -13.15 27.67
C ILE A 353 1.04 -12.45 26.69
N LEU A 354 2.13 -13.10 26.28
CA LEU A 354 3.05 -12.55 25.29
C LEU A 354 2.36 -12.25 23.99
N PHE A 355 1.61 -13.21 23.42
CA PHE A 355 0.89 -13.01 22.16
C PHE A 355 -0.19 -11.93 22.28
N LEU A 356 -0.87 -11.83 23.41
CA LEU A 356 -1.83 -10.77 23.70
C LEU A 356 -1.18 -9.38 23.57
N PHE A 357 -0.03 -9.18 24.23
CA PHE A 357 0.68 -7.90 24.15
C PHE A 357 1.18 -7.59 22.73
N ILE A 358 1.74 -8.58 22.04
CA ILE A 358 2.18 -8.38 20.65
C ILE A 358 0.99 -7.97 19.77
N ALA A 359 -0.16 -8.64 19.88
CA ALA A 359 -1.36 -8.32 19.12
C ALA A 359 -1.87 -6.91 19.43
N VAL A 360 -1.91 -6.50 20.69
CA VAL A 360 -2.31 -5.14 21.11
C VAL A 360 -1.36 -4.08 20.54
N LEU A 361 -0.05 -4.32 20.58
CA LEU A 361 0.94 -3.39 20.03
C LEU A 361 0.85 -3.26 18.51
N GLU A 362 0.51 -4.36 17.83
CA GLU A 362 0.33 -4.39 16.38
C GLU A 362 -0.96 -3.66 15.98
N GLU A 363 -2.10 -3.97 16.60
CA GLU A 363 -3.40 -3.36 16.33
C GLU A 363 -3.43 -1.84 16.63
N THR A 364 -2.74 -1.40 17.67
CA THR A 364 -2.60 0.04 18.00
C THR A 364 -1.69 0.77 17.02
N GLY A 365 -0.94 0.04 16.19
CA GLY A 365 0.06 0.56 15.27
C GLY A 365 1.31 1.09 15.99
N TYR A 366 1.51 0.77 17.28
CA TYR A 366 2.70 1.17 18.04
C TYR A 366 3.98 0.58 17.44
N MET A 367 3.91 -0.65 16.91
CA MET A 367 5.04 -1.32 16.26
C MET A 367 5.64 -0.50 15.11
N SER A 368 4.81 0.15 14.29
CA SER A 368 5.29 1.00 13.19
C SER A 368 6.09 2.21 13.69
N ARG A 369 5.72 2.76 14.86
CA ARG A 369 6.40 3.89 15.51
C ARG A 369 7.73 3.46 16.10
N VAL A 370 7.77 2.29 16.73
CA VAL A 370 9.01 1.69 17.24
C VAL A 370 10.00 1.43 16.12
N VAL A 371 9.53 0.85 15.00
CA VAL A 371 10.37 0.63 13.80
C VAL A 371 10.98 1.94 13.30
N PHE A 372 10.18 2.99 13.20
CA PHE A 372 10.66 4.32 12.77
C PHE A 372 11.71 4.91 13.72
N LEU A 373 11.47 4.81 15.03
CA LEU A 373 12.36 5.32 16.06
C LEU A 373 13.71 4.59 16.03
N MET A 374 13.68 3.27 15.90
CA MET A 374 14.85 2.40 15.98
C MET A 374 15.62 2.25 14.66
N ASP A 375 15.03 2.66 13.51
CA ASP A 375 15.67 2.50 12.20
C ASP A 375 17.05 3.16 12.13
N LYS A 376 17.21 4.34 12.73
CA LYS A 376 18.49 5.05 12.77
C LYS A 376 19.57 4.28 13.53
N ILE A 377 19.20 3.58 14.60
CA ILE A 377 20.12 2.78 15.43
C ILE A 377 20.46 1.49 14.70
N MET A 378 19.44 0.77 14.20
CA MET A 378 19.62 -0.53 13.54
C MET A 378 20.47 -0.44 12.29
N ARG A 379 20.35 0.63 11.50
CA ARG A 379 21.17 0.85 10.31
C ARG A 379 22.67 0.93 10.60
N ARG A 380 23.07 1.38 11.78
CA ARG A 380 24.50 1.40 12.18
C ARG A 380 25.08 -0.01 12.32
N TYR A 381 24.23 -1.00 12.61
CA TYR A 381 24.62 -2.40 12.75
C TYR A 381 24.30 -3.24 11.50
N GLY A 382 23.98 -2.58 10.37
CA GLY A 382 23.64 -3.26 9.11
C GLY A 382 22.28 -3.96 9.10
N MET A 383 21.39 -3.60 10.02
CA MET A 383 20.04 -4.14 10.14
C MET A 383 18.98 -3.09 9.78
N ASN A 384 17.80 -3.54 9.40
CA ASN A 384 16.64 -2.67 9.16
C ASN A 384 15.93 -2.35 10.47
N GLY A 385 15.25 -1.19 10.55
CA GLY A 385 14.38 -0.88 11.69
C GLY A 385 13.33 -1.94 11.99
N LYS A 386 12.87 -2.68 10.98
CA LYS A 386 11.96 -3.83 11.16
C LYS A 386 12.58 -4.99 11.93
N SER A 387 13.90 -5.09 12.00
CA SER A 387 14.60 -6.15 12.75
C SER A 387 14.39 -6.03 14.25
N ILE A 388 13.99 -4.86 14.75
CA ILE A 388 13.72 -4.66 16.18
C ILE A 388 12.53 -5.50 16.67
N ILE A 389 11.54 -5.74 15.82
CA ILE A 389 10.36 -6.55 16.17
C ILE A 389 10.76 -8.00 16.49
N PRO A 390 11.47 -8.73 15.59
CA PRO A 390 12.00 -10.04 15.90
C PRO A 390 12.92 -10.07 17.11
N LEU A 391 13.77 -9.06 17.30
CA LEU A 391 14.71 -9.03 18.43
C LEU A 391 13.99 -8.90 19.77
N ILE A 392 12.99 -8.02 19.88
CA ILE A 392 12.18 -7.88 21.09
C ILE A 392 11.36 -9.17 21.34
N SER A 393 10.72 -9.70 20.30
CA SER A 393 9.98 -10.97 20.43
C SER A 393 10.89 -12.12 20.82
N GLY A 394 12.16 -12.10 20.37
CA GLY A 394 13.19 -13.10 20.67
C GLY A 394 13.57 -13.19 22.14
N THR A 395 13.48 -12.08 22.88
CA THR A 395 13.71 -12.09 24.34
C THR A 395 12.64 -12.87 25.11
N ALA A 396 11.45 -13.02 24.55
CA ALA A 396 10.39 -13.82 25.13
C ALA A 396 10.32 -15.22 24.51
N CYS A 397 10.34 -15.33 23.17
CA CYS A 397 10.31 -16.62 22.47
C CYS A 397 10.96 -16.51 21.07
N ALA A 398 11.93 -17.38 20.79
CA ALA A 398 12.67 -17.39 19.54
C ALA A 398 11.81 -17.80 18.32
N ILE A 399 10.81 -18.67 18.49
CA ILE A 399 9.98 -19.18 17.39
C ILE A 399 9.16 -18.06 16.73
N PRO A 400 8.31 -17.29 17.43
CA PRO A 400 7.58 -16.16 16.83
C PRO A 400 8.53 -15.07 16.33
N ALA A 401 9.69 -14.87 16.98
CA ALA A 401 10.71 -13.93 16.54
C ALA A 401 11.24 -14.28 15.15
N ILE A 402 11.62 -15.53 14.90
CA ILE A 402 12.08 -16.01 13.61
C ILE A 402 10.96 -15.89 12.57
N MET A 403 9.73 -16.21 12.92
CA MET A 403 8.58 -16.05 12.02
C MET A 403 8.34 -14.59 11.63
N ALA A 404 8.48 -13.64 12.55
CA ALA A 404 8.35 -12.20 12.30
C ALA A 404 9.41 -11.65 11.33
N THR A 405 10.57 -12.31 11.17
CA THR A 405 11.59 -11.89 10.20
C THR A 405 11.11 -11.93 8.75
N ARG A 406 10.00 -12.61 8.45
CA ARG A 406 9.39 -12.63 7.11
C ARG A 406 8.96 -11.26 6.61
N THR A 407 8.76 -10.30 7.50
CA THR A 407 8.41 -8.91 7.18
C THR A 407 9.60 -8.10 6.64
N ILE A 408 10.83 -8.62 6.77
CA ILE A 408 12.06 -7.99 6.29
C ILE A 408 12.28 -8.36 4.82
N SER A 409 12.27 -7.36 3.94
CA SER A 409 12.36 -7.55 2.49
C SER A 409 13.77 -7.90 2.00
N SER A 410 14.81 -7.39 2.66
CA SER A 410 16.22 -7.66 2.32
C SER A 410 16.65 -9.02 2.87
N TRP A 411 17.05 -9.94 1.99
CA TRP A 411 17.53 -11.27 2.38
C TRP A 411 18.74 -11.21 3.35
N LYS A 412 19.68 -10.32 3.07
CA LYS A 412 20.90 -10.16 3.89
C LYS A 412 20.56 -9.71 5.33
N GLU A 413 19.73 -8.67 5.46
CA GLU A 413 19.31 -8.15 6.75
C GLU A 413 18.43 -9.16 7.52
N ARG A 414 17.57 -9.87 6.80
CA ARG A 414 16.76 -10.95 7.35
C ARG A 414 17.61 -12.07 7.92
N LEU A 415 18.66 -12.51 7.18
CA LEU A 415 19.56 -13.56 7.63
C LEU A 415 20.32 -13.13 8.89
N ILE A 416 20.86 -11.90 8.94
CA ILE A 416 21.51 -11.35 10.12
C ILE A 416 20.56 -11.37 11.32
N THR A 417 19.32 -10.93 11.13
CA THR A 417 18.32 -10.92 12.21
C THR A 417 18.03 -12.34 12.74
N ILE A 418 17.85 -13.32 11.84
CA ILE A 418 17.63 -14.73 12.22
C ILE A 418 18.82 -15.28 13.04
N LEU A 419 20.04 -14.93 12.65
CA LEU A 419 21.25 -15.40 13.36
C LEU A 419 21.43 -14.76 14.74
N VAL A 420 20.96 -13.53 14.92
CA VAL A 420 21.07 -12.81 16.20
C VAL A 420 19.98 -13.22 17.20
N VAL A 421 18.76 -13.56 16.73
CA VAL A 421 17.63 -13.96 17.61
C VAL A 421 18.01 -15.06 18.64
N PRO A 422 18.72 -16.14 18.32
CA PRO A 422 19.06 -17.17 19.29
C PRO A 422 20.04 -16.71 20.40
N PHE A 423 20.73 -15.59 20.21
CA PHE A 423 21.61 -15.00 21.24
C PHE A 423 20.84 -14.13 22.23
N THR A 424 19.57 -13.80 21.93
CA THR A 424 18.71 -13.14 22.92
C THR A 424 18.25 -14.18 23.95
N THR A 425 18.44 -13.88 25.24
CA THR A 425 18.03 -14.76 26.32
C THR A 425 16.51 -14.79 26.42
N CYS A 426 15.92 -15.98 26.35
CA CYS A 426 14.49 -16.18 26.64
C CYS A 426 14.28 -16.68 28.06
N SER A 427 13.05 -16.57 28.58
CA SER A 427 12.67 -16.99 29.92
C SER A 427 12.94 -18.46 30.22
N ALA A 428 13.03 -19.32 29.21
CA ALA A 428 13.38 -20.74 29.39
C ALA A 428 14.90 -21.00 29.52
N ARG A 429 15.74 -19.99 29.38
CA ARG A 429 17.22 -20.07 29.48
C ARG A 429 17.78 -19.37 30.73
N LEU A 430 16.96 -18.60 31.42
CA LEU A 430 17.23 -17.99 32.70
C LEU A 430 16.66 -18.85 33.83
#